data_923cf9db88dba21f48c8e5ae298f05b6
#
_entry.id   923cf9db88dba21f48c8e5ae298f05b6
#
_cell.length_a   1.000
_cell.length_b   1.000
_cell.length_c   1.000
_cell.angle_alpha   90.00
_cell.angle_beta   90.00
_cell.angle_gamma   90.00
#
_symmetry.space_group_name_H-M   'P 1'
#
loop_
_entity.id
_entity.type
_entity.pdbx_description
1 polymer ?
#
loop_
_entity_poly.entity_id
_entity_poly.type
_entity_poly.pdbx_seq_one_letter_code
_entity_poly.pdbx_strand_id
1 'polypeptide(L)'
;AHNGVQKNFVEAVEYHSMYANRCYFFTATPKHSKTPFKIGMNDQDIFGRVLVNVPAPKLVDEGVILPPKVRIKKIDVVDDSRFKHEHDCDHVVSTMDEIGVDKILICARSTKQIVNLVSQSDFCFELKSRGYSWMYITSKTGAVIDGKKVDRESFFNTLNSWGQDDSKRFVVIHHSILSEGINVKGLEAAMFLRNMDYITISQTIGRVIRKGNESKTYGLLCVPVYDKVGISTARKVEAVVDTVFDKGQPAISTITK
;
A
#
# COMPACT_ATOMS: atom_id res chain seq x y z
N ALA A 1 -10.13 -6.71 11.65
CA ALA A 1 -11.15 -7.77 11.74
C ALA A 1 -11.45 -8.45 10.39
N HIS A 2 -11.20 -7.82 9.21
CA HIS A 2 -11.52 -8.40 7.89
C HIS A 2 -10.88 -9.78 7.61
N ASN A 3 -9.80 -10.14 8.28
CA ASN A 3 -9.20 -11.49 8.23
C ASN A 3 -9.98 -12.52 9.04
N GLY A 4 -10.87 -12.11 9.95
CA GLY A 4 -11.71 -13.01 10.74
C GLY A 4 -12.70 -13.85 9.93
N VAL A 5 -13.00 -13.46 8.68
CA VAL A 5 -13.83 -14.23 7.75
C VAL A 5 -13.02 -15.23 6.90
N GLN A 6 -11.72 -15.34 7.09
CA GLN A 6 -10.91 -16.36 6.44
C GLN A 6 -11.09 -17.72 7.11
N LYS A 7 -11.03 -18.80 6.32
CA LYS A 7 -11.26 -20.18 6.76
C LYS A 7 -10.54 -20.55 8.07
N ASN A 8 -9.31 -20.08 8.26
CA ASN A 8 -8.49 -20.44 9.42
C ASN A 8 -8.84 -19.65 10.70
N PHE A 9 -9.69 -18.62 10.61
CA PHE A 9 -10.02 -17.76 11.74
C PHE A 9 -11.51 -17.71 12.04
N VAL A 10 -12.36 -18.13 11.09
CA VAL A 10 -13.80 -17.99 11.21
C VAL A 10 -14.37 -18.77 12.39
N GLU A 11 -13.92 -20.01 12.60
CA GLU A 11 -14.36 -20.84 13.72
C GLU A 11 -14.02 -20.21 15.09
N ALA A 12 -12.84 -19.58 15.21
CA ALA A 12 -12.46 -18.88 16.42
C ALA A 12 -13.31 -17.63 16.65
N VAL A 13 -13.67 -16.91 15.58
CA VAL A 13 -14.54 -15.74 15.65
C VAL A 13 -15.95 -16.14 16.06
N GLU A 14 -16.51 -17.20 15.46
CA GLU A 14 -17.83 -17.74 15.84
C GLU A 14 -17.85 -18.15 17.32
N TYR A 15 -16.87 -18.96 17.74
CA TYR A 15 -16.76 -19.40 19.13
C TYR A 15 -16.72 -18.21 20.11
N HIS A 16 -15.86 -17.23 19.87
CA HIS A 16 -15.74 -16.07 20.74
C HIS A 16 -17.00 -15.19 20.72
N SER A 17 -17.65 -15.06 19.57
CA SER A 17 -18.92 -14.31 19.47
C SER A 17 -20.05 -14.96 20.25
N MET A 18 -20.07 -16.29 20.33
CA MET A 18 -21.12 -17.03 21.06
C MET A 18 -20.92 -17.04 22.58
N TYR A 19 -19.66 -17.06 23.04
CA TYR A 19 -19.37 -17.29 24.48
C TYR A 19 -18.87 -16.06 25.21
N ALA A 20 -18.41 -15.00 24.51
CA ALA A 20 -17.99 -13.76 25.13
C ALA A 20 -19.19 -12.88 25.45
N ASN A 21 -19.18 -12.23 26.62
CA ASN A 21 -20.23 -11.27 27.00
C ASN A 21 -20.32 -10.09 26.01
N ARG A 22 -19.20 -9.71 25.39
CA ARG A 22 -19.13 -8.64 24.38
C ARG A 22 -17.96 -8.91 23.43
N CYS A 23 -18.22 -8.80 22.12
CA CYS A 23 -17.22 -8.81 21.08
C CYS A 23 -17.31 -7.52 20.25
N TYR A 24 -16.17 -6.88 19.99
CA TYR A 24 -16.08 -5.69 19.15
C TYR A 24 -15.11 -5.93 18.00
N PHE A 25 -15.55 -5.67 16.78
CA PHE A 25 -14.77 -5.85 15.57
C PHE A 25 -14.45 -4.50 14.94
N PHE A 26 -13.17 -4.20 14.79
CA PHE A 26 -12.69 -2.95 14.19
C PHE A 26 -12.05 -3.22 12.83
N THR A 27 -12.47 -2.52 11.81
CA THR A 27 -11.91 -2.59 10.47
C THR A 27 -12.19 -1.32 9.67
N ALA A 28 -11.22 -0.89 8.85
CA ALA A 28 -11.42 0.14 7.83
C ALA A 28 -11.86 -0.47 6.48
N THR A 29 -11.75 -1.80 6.33
CA THR A 29 -11.97 -2.52 5.08
C THR A 29 -12.83 -3.76 5.34
N PRO A 30 -14.15 -3.61 5.58
CA PRO A 30 -15.03 -4.75 5.85
C PRO A 30 -15.09 -5.70 4.67
N LYS A 31 -15.20 -6.99 4.98
CA LYS A 31 -15.32 -8.06 4.00
C LYS A 31 -16.69 -8.70 4.12
N HIS A 32 -17.54 -8.44 3.15
CA HIS A 32 -18.92 -8.96 3.11
C HIS A 32 -18.99 -10.26 2.30
N SER A 33 -19.97 -11.09 2.57
CA SER A 33 -20.32 -12.24 1.73
C SER A 33 -21.64 -12.01 1.02
N LYS A 34 -21.70 -12.41 -0.26
CA LYS A 34 -22.93 -12.52 -1.06
C LYS A 34 -23.34 -13.98 -1.28
N THR A 35 -22.64 -14.93 -0.67
CA THR A 35 -22.94 -16.36 -0.76
C THR A 35 -23.40 -16.89 0.59
N PRO A 36 -24.46 -17.71 0.66
CA PRO A 36 -24.97 -18.24 1.92
C PRO A 36 -24.01 -19.25 2.58
N PHE A 37 -23.01 -19.75 1.83
CA PHE A 37 -22.07 -20.76 2.33
C PHE A 37 -20.77 -20.19 2.90
N LYS A 38 -20.63 -18.87 2.93
CA LYS A 38 -19.42 -18.21 3.46
C LYS A 38 -19.78 -17.06 4.37
N ILE A 39 -19.19 -17.04 5.53
CA ILE A 39 -19.37 -15.99 6.52
C ILE A 39 -18.70 -14.71 6.01
N GLY A 40 -19.42 -13.60 6.09
CA GLY A 40 -18.93 -12.25 5.84
C GLY A 40 -19.18 -11.37 7.04
N MET A 41 -18.52 -10.22 7.12
CA MET A 41 -18.73 -9.26 8.21
C MET A 41 -20.12 -8.59 8.16
N ASN A 42 -20.92 -8.88 7.13
CA ASN A 42 -22.33 -8.54 7.04
C ASN A 42 -23.24 -9.58 7.72
N ASP A 43 -22.72 -10.66 8.27
CA ASP A 43 -23.43 -11.61 9.11
C ASP A 43 -23.57 -10.99 10.52
N GLN A 44 -24.79 -10.56 10.84
CA GLN A 44 -25.07 -9.87 12.10
C GLN A 44 -25.14 -10.80 13.30
N ASP A 45 -25.39 -12.08 13.11
CA ASP A 45 -25.43 -13.05 14.21
C ASP A 45 -24.03 -13.29 14.78
N ILE A 46 -22.98 -13.16 13.95
CA ILE A 46 -21.57 -13.33 14.35
C ILE A 46 -20.91 -11.98 14.65
N PHE A 47 -21.05 -11.00 13.78
CA PHE A 47 -20.34 -9.73 13.87
C PHE A 47 -21.15 -8.59 14.51
N GLY A 48 -22.43 -8.83 14.70
CA GLY A 48 -23.33 -7.78 15.22
C GLY A 48 -23.62 -6.66 14.23
N ARG A 49 -24.34 -5.66 14.67
CA ARG A 49 -24.61 -4.46 13.88
C ARG A 49 -23.42 -3.50 13.88
N VAL A 50 -23.32 -2.71 12.85
CA VAL A 50 -22.35 -1.58 12.81
C VAL A 50 -22.74 -0.56 13.89
N LEU A 51 -21.87 -0.38 14.88
CA LEU A 51 -22.08 0.57 15.99
C LEU A 51 -21.63 1.98 15.64
N VAL A 52 -20.47 2.08 14.99
CA VAL A 52 -19.85 3.35 14.62
C VAL A 52 -19.23 3.22 13.22
N ASN A 53 -19.51 4.19 12.38
CA ASN A 53 -18.80 4.37 11.10
C ASN A 53 -18.20 5.79 11.09
N VAL A 54 -16.87 5.87 10.91
CA VAL A 54 -16.17 7.15 10.81
C VAL A 54 -15.68 7.30 9.37
N PRO A 55 -16.31 8.16 8.56
CA PRO A 55 -15.91 8.39 7.18
C PRO A 55 -14.53 9.02 7.09
N ALA A 56 -13.75 8.66 6.05
CA ALA A 56 -12.42 9.23 5.84
C ALA A 56 -12.41 10.76 5.68
N PRO A 57 -13.36 11.43 4.98
CA PRO A 57 -13.42 12.88 4.92
C PRO A 57 -13.46 13.54 6.31
N LYS A 58 -14.25 13.00 7.23
CA LYS A 58 -14.29 13.49 8.61
C LYS A 58 -12.94 13.45 9.30
N LEU A 59 -12.18 12.37 9.09
CA LEU A 59 -10.83 12.23 9.64
C LEU A 59 -9.83 13.23 9.01
N VAL A 60 -10.02 13.55 7.73
CA VAL A 60 -9.25 14.61 7.04
C VAL A 60 -9.60 15.99 7.62
N ASP A 61 -10.87 16.31 7.75
CA ASP A 61 -11.34 17.61 8.27
C ASP A 61 -10.88 17.83 9.73
N GLU A 62 -10.91 16.78 10.54
CA GLU A 62 -10.40 16.80 11.92
C GLU A 62 -8.85 16.75 11.99
N GLY A 63 -8.18 16.65 10.84
CA GLY A 63 -6.72 16.58 10.76
C GLY A 63 -6.11 15.34 11.40
N VAL A 64 -6.84 14.23 11.50
CA VAL A 64 -6.34 12.94 12.00
C VAL A 64 -5.49 12.24 10.93
N ILE A 65 -5.94 12.31 9.68
CA ILE A 65 -5.22 11.86 8.49
C ILE A 65 -5.08 12.99 7.48
N LEU A 66 -4.19 12.83 6.51
CA LEU A 66 -3.98 13.78 5.41
C LEU A 66 -4.83 13.40 4.19
N PRO A 67 -5.22 14.36 3.34
CA PRO A 67 -5.91 14.05 2.10
C PRO A 67 -4.97 13.30 1.13
N PRO A 68 -5.46 12.29 0.41
CA PRO A 68 -4.71 11.67 -0.69
C PRO A 68 -4.74 12.57 -1.93
N LYS A 69 -3.62 12.63 -2.67
CA LYS A 69 -3.55 13.26 -3.99
C LYS A 69 -3.07 12.25 -5.01
N VAL A 70 -3.77 12.12 -6.13
CA VAL A 70 -3.40 11.21 -7.21
C VAL A 70 -2.61 11.95 -8.27
N ARG A 71 -1.49 11.37 -8.68
CA ARG A 71 -0.68 11.79 -9.82
C ARG A 71 -0.54 10.63 -10.79
N ILE A 72 -1.15 10.74 -11.97
CA ILE A 72 -1.00 9.77 -13.05
C ILE A 72 0.00 10.33 -14.04
N LYS A 73 1.12 9.63 -14.21
CA LYS A 73 2.14 9.98 -15.19
C LYS A 73 2.00 9.09 -16.41
N LYS A 74 1.52 9.66 -17.51
CA LYS A 74 1.57 9.00 -18.82
C LYS A 74 3.01 9.03 -19.32
N ILE A 75 3.49 7.89 -19.76
CA ILE A 75 4.85 7.69 -20.24
C ILE A 75 4.77 7.12 -21.65
N ASP A 76 5.43 7.79 -22.58
CA ASP A 76 5.55 7.29 -23.95
C ASP A 76 6.51 6.09 -23.96
N VAL A 77 6.02 4.97 -24.44
CA VAL A 77 6.84 3.75 -24.55
C VAL A 77 7.73 3.88 -25.76
N VAL A 78 9.03 3.89 -25.53
CA VAL A 78 10.02 3.76 -26.60
C VAL A 78 10.20 2.29 -26.90
N ASP A 79 9.90 1.87 -28.13
CA ASP A 79 10.15 0.51 -28.60
C ASP A 79 11.62 0.41 -29.02
N ASP A 80 12.48 0.02 -28.09
CA ASP A 80 13.89 -0.20 -28.31
C ASP A 80 14.32 -1.62 -27.85
N SER A 81 15.58 -1.98 -28.07
CA SER A 81 16.13 -3.30 -27.78
C SER A 81 16.42 -3.57 -26.29
N ARG A 82 16.13 -2.61 -25.41
CA ARG A 82 16.41 -2.75 -23.97
C ARG A 82 15.46 -3.74 -23.30
N PHE A 83 15.91 -4.32 -22.21
CA PHE A 83 15.10 -5.21 -21.41
C PHE A 83 14.04 -4.45 -20.60
N LYS A 84 12.93 -5.11 -20.32
CA LYS A 84 11.81 -4.52 -19.56
C LYS A 84 12.22 -3.89 -18.23
N HIS A 85 13.21 -4.42 -17.54
CA HIS A 85 13.65 -3.88 -16.25
C HIS A 85 14.42 -2.55 -16.38
N GLU A 86 15.05 -2.29 -17.52
CA GLU A 86 15.68 -1.01 -17.83
C GLU A 86 14.60 0.06 -18.09
N HIS A 87 13.56 -0.28 -18.85
CA HIS A 87 12.40 0.59 -19.01
C HIS A 87 11.67 0.84 -17.67
N ASP A 88 11.45 -0.22 -16.86
CA ASP A 88 10.84 -0.06 -15.53
C ASP A 88 11.71 0.88 -14.65
N CYS A 89 13.04 0.83 -14.75
CA CYS A 89 13.96 1.74 -14.05
C CYS A 89 13.74 3.19 -14.49
N ASP A 90 13.82 3.47 -15.78
CA ASP A 90 13.65 4.82 -16.33
C ASP A 90 12.31 5.43 -15.93
N HIS A 91 11.24 4.63 -15.99
CA HIS A 91 9.90 5.10 -15.66
C HIS A 91 9.72 5.40 -14.17
N VAL A 92 10.29 4.55 -13.30
CA VAL A 92 10.26 4.77 -11.86
C VAL A 92 11.08 6.00 -11.49
N VAL A 93 12.32 6.09 -11.96
CA VAL A 93 13.23 7.20 -11.65
C VAL A 93 12.69 8.53 -12.19
N SER A 94 12.24 8.56 -13.44
CA SER A 94 11.61 9.74 -14.04
C SER A 94 10.34 10.18 -13.29
N THR A 95 9.57 9.23 -12.73
CA THR A 95 8.42 9.57 -11.89
C THR A 95 8.86 10.12 -10.53
N MET A 96 9.92 9.57 -9.94
CA MET A 96 10.49 10.09 -8.69
C MET A 96 11.00 11.53 -8.84
N ASP A 97 11.69 11.84 -9.94
CA ASP A 97 12.17 13.18 -10.24
C ASP A 97 11.03 14.20 -10.37
N GLU A 98 9.91 13.78 -10.98
CA GLU A 98 8.73 14.65 -11.14
C GLU A 98 8.00 14.93 -9.82
N ILE A 99 7.89 13.92 -8.95
CA ILE A 99 7.14 14.08 -7.70
C ILE A 99 7.96 14.75 -6.60
N GLY A 100 9.29 14.63 -6.62
CA GLY A 100 10.20 15.37 -5.75
C GLY A 100 10.02 15.14 -4.25
N VAL A 101 9.60 13.92 -3.83
CA VAL A 101 9.42 13.57 -2.42
C VAL A 101 10.52 12.64 -1.92
N ASP A 102 10.78 12.63 -0.63
CA ASP A 102 11.94 11.96 -0.05
C ASP A 102 11.68 10.52 0.41
N LYS A 103 10.43 10.14 0.71
CA LYS A 103 10.10 8.85 1.32
C LYS A 103 9.01 8.12 0.53
N ILE A 104 9.45 7.16 -0.30
CA ILE A 104 8.61 6.53 -1.31
C ILE A 104 8.41 5.04 -1.03
N LEU A 105 7.15 4.60 -1.05
CA LEU A 105 6.76 3.19 -1.06
C LEU A 105 6.47 2.76 -2.50
N ILE A 106 7.21 1.79 -3.03
CA ILE A 106 6.97 1.22 -4.35
C ILE A 106 6.28 -0.15 -4.22
N CYS A 107 5.08 -0.24 -4.77
CA CYS A 107 4.30 -1.48 -4.87
C CYS A 107 4.64 -2.21 -6.17
N ALA A 108 5.62 -3.11 -6.12
CA ALA A 108 6.08 -3.85 -7.29
C ALA A 108 5.10 -4.95 -7.74
N ARG A 109 5.15 -5.32 -9.01
CA ARG A 109 4.31 -6.34 -9.64
C ARG A 109 4.61 -7.75 -9.16
N SER A 110 5.88 -8.03 -8.87
CA SER A 110 6.34 -9.35 -8.43
C SER A 110 7.70 -9.25 -7.74
N THR A 111 8.08 -10.30 -7.00
CA THR A 111 9.44 -10.46 -6.49
C THR A 111 10.48 -10.43 -7.64
N LYS A 112 10.17 -11.03 -8.82
CA LYS A 112 11.04 -10.99 -9.98
C LYS A 112 11.30 -9.55 -10.46
N GLN A 113 10.27 -8.70 -10.50
CA GLN A 113 10.44 -7.28 -10.87
C GLN A 113 11.36 -6.56 -9.87
N ILE A 114 11.20 -6.79 -8.56
CA ILE A 114 12.08 -6.19 -7.55
C ILE A 114 13.53 -6.61 -7.79
N VAL A 115 13.78 -7.92 -7.94
CA VAL A 115 15.12 -8.44 -8.15
C VAL A 115 15.74 -7.89 -9.44
N ASN A 116 15.01 -7.92 -10.54
CA ASN A 116 15.50 -7.41 -11.82
C ASN A 116 15.80 -5.91 -11.76
N LEU A 117 14.92 -5.13 -11.15
CA LEU A 117 15.11 -3.67 -10.98
C LEU A 117 16.38 -3.36 -10.17
N VAL A 118 16.61 -4.11 -9.09
CA VAL A 118 17.74 -3.87 -8.17
C VAL A 118 19.07 -4.44 -8.69
N SER A 119 19.05 -5.56 -9.43
CA SER A 119 20.27 -6.30 -9.79
C SER A 119 20.60 -6.32 -11.28
N GLN A 120 19.69 -5.89 -12.16
CA GLN A 120 19.84 -5.98 -13.61
C GLN A 120 19.56 -4.65 -14.34
N SER A 121 19.37 -3.56 -13.60
CA SER A 121 19.24 -2.21 -14.15
C SER A 121 20.07 -1.22 -13.34
N ASP A 122 20.18 0.00 -13.81
CA ASP A 122 20.92 1.07 -13.15
C ASP A 122 20.16 1.67 -11.93
N PHE A 123 19.05 1.06 -11.51
CA PHE A 123 18.18 1.61 -10.49
C PHE A 123 18.88 1.99 -9.19
N CYS A 124 19.72 1.11 -8.65
CA CYS A 124 20.47 1.38 -7.43
C CYS A 124 21.49 2.52 -7.59
N PHE A 125 22.11 2.62 -8.78
CA PHE A 125 23.01 3.73 -9.11
C PHE A 125 22.24 5.04 -9.22
N GLU A 126 21.10 5.04 -9.90
CA GLU A 126 20.20 6.19 -10.05
C GLU A 126 19.65 6.68 -8.70
N LEU A 127 19.29 5.78 -7.79
CA LEU A 127 18.89 6.13 -6.44
C LEU A 127 20.03 6.80 -5.66
N LYS A 128 21.21 6.18 -5.70
CA LYS A 128 22.39 6.69 -4.99
C LYS A 128 22.81 8.07 -5.50
N SER A 129 22.81 8.30 -6.81
CA SER A 129 23.15 9.61 -7.42
C SER A 129 22.20 10.73 -6.96
N ARG A 130 20.95 10.39 -6.63
CA ARG A 130 19.94 11.32 -6.09
C ARG A 130 19.90 11.37 -4.56
N GLY A 131 20.84 10.71 -3.88
CA GLY A 131 20.90 10.68 -2.42
C GLY A 131 19.86 9.79 -1.72
N TYR A 132 19.22 8.88 -2.44
CA TYR A 132 18.30 7.92 -1.83
C TYR A 132 19.02 6.66 -1.37
N SER A 133 18.69 6.22 -0.16
CA SER A 133 18.88 4.83 0.27
C SER A 133 17.71 3.98 -0.22
N TRP A 134 17.90 2.68 -0.29
CA TRP A 134 16.84 1.79 -0.73
C TRP A 134 16.78 0.52 0.10
N MET A 135 15.58 -0.02 0.19
CA MET A 135 15.36 -1.28 0.87
C MET A 135 14.21 -2.05 0.23
N TYR A 136 14.28 -3.36 0.34
CA TYR A 136 13.16 -4.22 -0.04
C TYR A 136 13.05 -5.44 0.86
N ILE A 137 11.83 -6.02 0.91
CA ILE A 137 11.57 -7.27 1.60
C ILE A 137 10.65 -8.14 0.77
N THR A 138 11.05 -9.41 0.60
CA THR A 138 10.24 -10.43 -0.07
C THR A 138 10.28 -11.74 0.72
N SER A 139 9.29 -12.61 0.50
CA SER A 139 9.27 -13.94 1.11
C SER A 139 10.36 -14.88 0.58
N LYS A 140 10.88 -14.62 -0.64
CA LYS A 140 11.86 -15.48 -1.30
C LYS A 140 13.29 -15.07 -1.03
N THR A 141 13.59 -13.78 -1.03
CA THR A 141 14.96 -13.26 -0.91
C THR A 141 15.28 -12.71 0.47
N GLY A 142 14.26 -12.61 1.34
CA GLY A 142 14.40 -11.97 2.64
C GLY A 142 14.40 -10.44 2.55
N ALA A 143 15.00 -9.81 3.54
CA ALA A 143 15.13 -8.36 3.66
C ALA A 143 16.52 -7.89 3.25
N VAL A 144 16.57 -6.76 2.52
CA VAL A 144 17.82 -6.14 2.04
C VAL A 144 17.72 -4.63 2.25
N ILE A 145 18.82 -4.02 2.72
CA ILE A 145 19.01 -2.58 2.88
C ILE A 145 20.32 -2.18 2.22
N ASP A 146 20.29 -1.27 1.25
CA ASP A 146 21.44 -0.78 0.49
C ASP A 146 22.39 -1.89 0.06
N GLY A 147 21.82 -3.00 -0.49
CA GLY A 147 22.56 -4.19 -0.97
C GLY A 147 22.95 -5.20 0.09
N LYS A 148 22.75 -4.94 1.36
CA LYS A 148 23.10 -5.85 2.47
C LYS A 148 21.88 -6.63 2.95
N LYS A 149 22.01 -7.96 3.07
CA LYS A 149 20.98 -8.79 3.70
C LYS A 149 20.92 -8.49 5.20
N VAL A 150 19.71 -8.36 5.70
CA VAL A 150 19.43 -8.15 7.12
C VAL A 150 18.31 -9.09 7.57
N ASP A 151 18.16 -9.28 8.87
CA ASP A 151 17.00 -9.96 9.43
C ASP A 151 15.74 -9.08 9.34
N ARG A 152 14.58 -9.68 9.58
CA ARG A 152 13.29 -9.01 9.47
C ARG A 152 13.11 -7.90 10.51
N GLU A 153 13.59 -8.09 11.71
CA GLU A 153 13.47 -7.12 12.81
C GLU A 153 14.33 -5.89 12.51
N SER A 154 15.59 -6.08 12.15
CA SER A 154 16.50 -5.01 11.72
C SER A 154 15.94 -4.21 10.55
N PHE A 155 15.28 -4.88 9.58
CA PHE A 155 14.63 -4.21 8.47
C PHE A 155 13.54 -3.24 8.95
N PHE A 156 12.63 -3.69 9.81
CA PHE A 156 11.53 -2.85 10.28
C PHE A 156 11.98 -1.75 11.23
N ASN A 157 12.96 -2.02 12.06
CA ASN A 157 13.57 -1.01 12.93
C ASN A 157 14.21 0.09 12.10
N THR A 158 14.98 -0.26 11.06
CA THR A 158 15.58 0.71 10.13
C THR A 158 14.52 1.48 9.36
N LEU A 159 13.49 0.81 8.84
CA LEU A 159 12.39 1.46 8.11
C LEU A 159 11.67 2.49 8.99
N ASN A 160 11.40 2.16 10.24
CA ASN A 160 10.77 3.08 11.19
C ASN A 160 11.69 4.25 11.55
N SER A 161 12.98 4.01 11.78
CA SER A 161 13.97 5.05 12.05
C SER A 161 14.09 6.01 10.86
N TRP A 162 14.24 5.50 9.65
CA TRP A 162 14.30 6.32 8.43
C TRP A 162 12.99 7.09 8.19
N GLY A 163 11.85 6.49 8.52
CA GLY A 163 10.57 7.16 8.42
C GLY A 163 10.44 8.39 9.32
N GLN A 164 11.08 8.37 10.49
CA GLN A 164 11.07 9.45 11.49
C GLN A 164 12.17 10.50 11.28
N ASP A 165 13.20 10.19 10.49
CA ASP A 165 14.30 11.09 10.17
C ASP A 165 13.93 11.97 8.98
N ASP A 166 13.69 13.26 9.22
CA ASP A 166 13.28 14.21 8.18
C ASP A 166 14.36 14.51 7.13
N SER A 167 15.63 14.23 7.46
CA SER A 167 16.75 14.38 6.53
C SER A 167 16.94 13.15 5.63
N LYS A 168 16.29 12.04 5.94
CA LYS A 168 16.51 10.76 5.24
C LYS A 168 15.64 10.63 3.99
N ARG A 169 16.30 10.43 2.86
CA ARG A 169 15.67 10.08 1.59
C ARG A 169 15.75 8.58 1.37
N PHE A 170 14.63 7.90 1.14
CA PHE A 170 14.64 6.48 0.88
C PHE A 170 13.48 5.97 0.05
N VAL A 171 13.73 4.84 -0.59
CA VAL A 171 12.74 4.04 -1.32
C VAL A 171 12.59 2.69 -0.64
N VAL A 172 11.37 2.30 -0.30
CA VAL A 172 11.07 0.94 0.13
C VAL A 172 10.24 0.24 -0.92
N ILE A 173 10.71 -0.94 -1.38
CA ILE A 173 10.05 -1.71 -2.44
C ILE A 173 9.47 -2.99 -1.86
N HIS A 174 8.23 -3.28 -2.18
CA HIS A 174 7.59 -4.53 -1.78
C HIS A 174 6.63 -5.08 -2.82
N HIS A 175 6.32 -6.37 -2.69
CA HIS A 175 5.24 -7.01 -3.45
C HIS A 175 3.99 -7.25 -2.59
N SER A 176 4.12 -7.87 -1.43
CA SER A 176 2.97 -8.22 -0.58
C SER A 176 3.23 -8.05 0.93
N ILE A 177 4.45 -8.19 1.39
CA ILE A 177 4.78 -8.27 2.83
C ILE A 177 4.40 -7.00 3.61
N LEU A 178 4.46 -5.84 2.98
CA LEU A 178 4.09 -4.57 3.59
C LEU A 178 2.60 -4.24 3.43
N SER A 179 1.78 -5.17 2.94
CA SER A 179 0.35 -4.91 2.70
C SER A 179 -0.47 -4.82 3.99
N GLU A 180 -0.09 -5.54 5.06
CA GLU A 180 -0.85 -5.59 6.31
C GLU A 180 0.05 -5.41 7.55
N GLY A 181 -0.52 -4.79 8.58
CA GLY A 181 0.04 -4.81 9.95
C GLY A 181 1.26 -3.93 10.22
N ILE A 182 1.81 -3.22 9.24
CA ILE A 182 3.05 -2.45 9.42
C ILE A 182 2.73 -0.96 9.49
N ASN A 183 3.16 -0.35 10.57
CA ASN A 183 3.02 1.08 10.78
C ASN A 183 4.34 1.79 10.40
N VAL A 184 4.47 2.20 9.16
CA VAL A 184 5.58 3.06 8.73
C VAL A 184 5.13 4.50 8.84
N LYS A 185 5.77 5.26 9.70
CA LYS A 185 5.57 6.71 9.80
C LYS A 185 6.39 7.40 8.72
N GLY A 186 5.97 8.58 8.32
CA GLY A 186 6.74 9.48 7.46
C GLY A 186 6.74 9.16 5.97
N LEU A 187 6.15 8.05 5.48
CA LEU A 187 5.99 7.81 4.05
C LEU A 187 5.20 8.96 3.39
N GLU A 188 5.72 9.50 2.31
CA GLU A 188 5.14 10.67 1.62
C GLU A 188 4.39 10.26 0.35
N ALA A 189 4.91 9.27 -0.38
CA ALA A 189 4.28 8.77 -1.59
C ALA A 189 4.19 7.24 -1.64
N ALA A 190 3.16 6.75 -2.34
CA ALA A 190 3.07 5.38 -2.81
C ALA A 190 3.04 5.35 -4.35
N MET A 191 3.93 4.57 -4.95
CA MET A 191 3.98 4.34 -6.39
C MET A 191 3.47 2.94 -6.72
N PHE A 192 2.48 2.85 -7.59
CA PHE A 192 1.81 1.61 -7.94
C PHE A 192 2.30 1.10 -9.30
N LEU A 193 3.11 0.05 -9.30
CA LEU A 193 3.60 -0.62 -10.52
C LEU A 193 2.80 -1.87 -10.88
N ARG A 194 1.74 -2.17 -10.13
CA ARG A 194 0.91 -3.36 -10.32
C ARG A 194 -0.57 -3.05 -10.17
N ASN A 195 -1.39 -3.87 -10.81
CA ASN A 195 -2.81 -3.89 -10.51
C ASN A 195 -3.05 -4.58 -9.16
N MET A 196 -3.82 -3.94 -8.30
CA MET A 196 -4.17 -4.42 -6.96
C MET A 196 -5.69 -4.41 -6.80
N ASP A 197 -6.18 -5.20 -5.86
CA ASP A 197 -7.58 -5.12 -5.49
C ASP A 197 -7.88 -3.82 -4.70
N TYR A 198 -9.14 -3.48 -4.64
CA TYR A 198 -9.65 -2.25 -4.03
C TYR A 198 -9.23 -2.10 -2.56
N ILE A 199 -9.24 -3.20 -1.80
CA ILE A 199 -8.87 -3.20 -0.38
C ILE A 199 -7.38 -2.95 -0.22
N THR A 200 -6.54 -3.62 -1.00
CA THR A 200 -5.08 -3.46 -0.93
C THR A 200 -4.67 -2.05 -1.33
N ILE A 201 -5.33 -1.44 -2.33
CA ILE A 201 -5.12 -0.03 -2.68
C ILE A 201 -5.49 0.86 -1.49
N SER A 202 -6.70 0.71 -0.92
CA SER A 202 -7.15 1.50 0.22
C SER A 202 -6.21 1.40 1.42
N GLN A 203 -5.74 0.20 1.74
CA GLN A 203 -4.77 -0.04 2.81
C GLN A 203 -3.41 0.60 2.52
N THR A 204 -2.96 0.59 1.27
CA THR A 204 -1.71 1.22 0.84
C THR A 204 -1.82 2.75 0.95
N ILE A 205 -2.94 3.33 0.51
CA ILE A 205 -3.24 4.75 0.68
C ILE A 205 -3.17 5.12 2.16
N GLY A 206 -3.82 4.34 3.02
CA GLY A 206 -3.81 4.52 4.47
C GLY A 206 -2.42 4.58 5.13
N ARG A 207 -1.35 4.20 4.42
CA ARG A 207 0.03 4.30 4.92
C ARG A 207 0.65 5.65 4.65
N VAL A 208 0.36 6.24 3.49
CA VAL A 208 0.98 7.50 3.05
C VAL A 208 0.17 8.73 3.45
N ILE A 209 -1.09 8.58 3.85
CA ILE A 209 -1.91 9.69 4.36
C ILE A 209 -1.77 9.92 5.87
N ARG A 210 -0.95 9.13 6.55
CA ARG A 210 -0.62 9.38 7.97
C ARG A 210 0.18 10.65 8.10
N LYS A 211 -0.07 11.39 9.17
CA LYS A 211 0.78 12.52 9.52
C LYS A 211 2.24 12.06 9.67
N GLY A 212 3.15 12.87 9.17
CA GLY A 212 4.59 12.72 9.31
C GLY A 212 5.16 13.95 10.01
N ASN A 213 6.13 14.58 9.36
CA ASN A 213 6.64 15.91 9.74
C ASN A 213 5.60 17.02 9.47
N GLU A 214 5.82 18.20 10.03
CA GLU A 214 4.90 19.33 9.90
C GLU A 214 4.74 19.84 8.46
N SER A 215 5.73 19.64 7.60
CA SER A 215 5.70 20.06 6.19
C SER A 215 4.79 19.20 5.32
N LYS A 216 4.46 17.98 5.77
CA LYS A 216 3.64 17.04 5.02
C LYS A 216 2.16 17.40 5.14
N THR A 217 1.55 17.84 4.04
CA THR A 217 0.14 18.26 3.97
C THR A 217 -0.78 17.30 3.24
N TYR A 218 -0.24 16.30 2.54
CA TYR A 218 -1.01 15.28 1.81
C TYR A 218 -0.21 13.98 1.67
N GLY A 219 -0.90 12.89 1.31
CA GLY A 219 -0.28 11.64 0.88
C GLY A 219 -0.33 11.52 -0.64
N LEU A 220 0.81 11.33 -1.31
CA LEU A 220 0.89 11.29 -2.78
C LEU A 220 0.73 9.85 -3.30
N LEU A 221 -0.11 9.68 -4.30
CA LEU A 221 -0.37 8.40 -4.95
C LEU A 221 0.05 8.50 -6.41
N CYS A 222 1.10 7.78 -6.79
CA CYS A 222 1.68 7.86 -8.13
C CYS A 222 1.40 6.59 -8.92
N VAL A 223 0.94 6.76 -10.16
CA VAL A 223 0.74 5.65 -11.07
C VAL A 223 1.43 5.97 -12.40
N PRO A 224 2.61 5.40 -12.68
CA PRO A 224 3.21 5.49 -14.01
C PRO A 224 2.40 4.61 -14.98
N VAL A 225 1.94 5.21 -16.07
CA VAL A 225 1.09 4.55 -17.08
C VAL A 225 1.87 4.44 -18.37
N TYR A 226 2.43 3.26 -18.62
CA TYR A 226 3.15 2.88 -19.84
C TYR A 226 2.64 1.56 -20.42
N ASP A 227 1.66 0.93 -19.80
CA ASP A 227 1.03 -0.30 -20.29
C ASP A 227 -0.45 -0.38 -19.86
N LYS A 228 -1.15 -1.42 -20.33
CA LYS A 228 -2.56 -1.67 -19.96
C LYS A 228 -2.75 -1.88 -18.46
N VAL A 229 -1.74 -2.41 -17.77
CA VAL A 229 -1.76 -2.62 -16.30
C VAL A 229 -1.75 -1.26 -15.58
N GLY A 230 -0.93 -0.32 -16.03
CA GLY A 230 -0.89 1.03 -15.49
C GLY A 230 -2.23 1.76 -15.64
N ILE A 231 -2.87 1.66 -16.82
CA ILE A 231 -4.21 2.26 -17.07
C ILE A 231 -5.24 1.69 -16.09
N SER A 232 -5.30 0.36 -15.96
CA SER A 232 -6.24 -0.29 -15.04
C SER A 232 -5.97 0.06 -13.58
N THR A 233 -4.70 0.18 -13.19
CA THR A 233 -4.28 0.58 -11.85
C THR A 233 -4.68 2.02 -11.56
N ALA A 234 -4.42 2.95 -12.48
CA ALA A 234 -4.78 4.35 -12.34
C ALA A 234 -6.29 4.53 -12.09
N ARG A 235 -7.13 3.92 -12.92
CA ARG A 235 -8.59 3.96 -12.75
C ARG A 235 -9.05 3.43 -11.38
N LYS A 236 -8.41 2.37 -10.89
CA LYS A 236 -8.76 1.82 -9.57
C LYS A 236 -8.32 2.72 -8.43
N VAL A 237 -7.13 3.31 -8.51
CA VAL A 237 -6.64 4.25 -7.49
C VAL A 237 -7.56 5.47 -7.41
N GLU A 238 -7.92 6.07 -8.56
CA GLU A 238 -8.88 7.17 -8.62
C GLU A 238 -10.24 6.77 -8.04
N ALA A 239 -10.77 5.60 -8.39
CA ALA A 239 -12.05 5.12 -7.88
C ALA A 239 -12.01 4.88 -6.35
N VAL A 240 -10.89 4.42 -5.80
CA VAL A 240 -10.72 4.27 -4.34
C VAL A 240 -10.70 5.64 -3.66
N VAL A 241 -9.97 6.62 -4.22
CA VAL A 241 -9.91 7.97 -3.65
C VAL A 241 -11.29 8.60 -3.67
N ASP A 242 -11.97 8.63 -4.81
CA ASP A 242 -13.33 9.18 -4.94
C ASP A 242 -14.33 8.51 -3.97
N THR A 243 -14.32 7.18 -3.90
CA THR A 243 -15.33 6.46 -3.11
C THR A 243 -15.06 6.54 -1.61
N VAL A 244 -13.80 6.36 -1.18
CA VAL A 244 -13.46 6.25 0.24
C VAL A 244 -13.13 7.60 0.85
N PHE A 245 -12.33 8.41 0.16
CA PHE A 245 -11.77 9.62 0.75
C PHE A 245 -12.58 10.88 0.41
N ASP A 246 -13.27 10.90 -0.74
CA ASP A 246 -14.10 12.04 -1.10
C ASP A 246 -15.58 11.82 -0.68
N LYS A 247 -16.14 10.63 -0.96
CA LYS A 247 -17.54 10.29 -0.62
C LYS A 247 -17.71 9.63 0.76
N GLY A 248 -16.65 9.23 1.43
CA GLY A 248 -16.69 8.65 2.77
C GLY A 248 -17.30 7.25 2.86
N GLN A 249 -17.41 6.54 1.76
CA GLN A 249 -17.92 5.18 1.75
C GLN A 249 -16.85 4.18 2.20
N PRO A 250 -17.19 3.13 2.95
CA PRO A 250 -16.21 2.13 3.37
C PRO A 250 -15.68 1.34 2.16
N ALA A 251 -14.38 0.99 2.22
CA ALA A 251 -13.76 0.11 1.24
C ALA A 251 -14.20 -1.34 1.50
N ILE A 252 -15.33 -1.74 0.91
CA ILE A 252 -15.92 -3.08 1.09
C ILE A 252 -15.38 -4.03 0.03
N SER A 253 -14.85 -5.19 0.45
CA SER A 253 -14.66 -6.33 -0.44
C SER A 253 -15.82 -7.32 -0.33
N THR A 254 -16.10 -8.03 -1.42
CA THR A 254 -17.21 -8.99 -1.46
C THR A 254 -16.71 -10.37 -1.84
N ILE A 255 -17.08 -11.37 -1.04
CA ILE A 255 -16.90 -12.77 -1.35
C ILE A 255 -18.07 -13.20 -2.24
N THR A 256 -17.77 -13.63 -3.46
CA THR A 256 -18.78 -14.01 -4.47
C THR A 256 -18.74 -15.48 -4.87
N LYS A 257 -17.70 -16.24 -4.46
CA LYS A 257 -17.54 -17.67 -4.78
C LYS A 257 -16.94 -18.42 -3.61
#